data_8a92aa57708dd0b967241f342e312484
#
_entry.id   8a92aa57708dd0b967241f342e312484
#
_cell.length_a   1.000
_cell.length_b   1.000
_cell.length_c   1.000
_cell.angle_alpha   90.00
_cell.angle_beta   90.00
_cell.angle_gamma   90.00
#
_symmetry.space_group_name_H-M   'P 1'
#
loop_
_entity.id
_entity.type
_entity.pdbx_description
1 polymer ?
#
loop_
_entity_poly.entity_id
_entity_poly.type
_entity_poly.pdbx_seq_one_letter_code
_entity_poly.pdbx_strand_id
1 'polypeptide(L)'
;MKKILNLGIAAVLAAGLASCSDDDKILGEWLGAPTRINIGGTADTQVTPRLTFVAGQDASEGSVTIVSDIAILDVIPSNDSLVSPYEITVAGAAEIKGTYRVVDDDEVLIDLDNNSLTVNIPSSAISFDESQFTERLIPEQIEGHKAQIARRYESRVRHTLGVELMRYSRLDDVKIDKDLLTCEIEDRDIMLRRAKLRE
;
A
#
# COMPACT_ATOMS: atom_id res chain seq x y z
N MET A 1 -17.70 -15.87 -48.56
CA MET A 1 -16.91 -16.77 -47.71
C MET A 1 -15.71 -15.97 -47.19
N LYS A 2 -15.80 -15.44 -45.96
CA LYS A 2 -14.70 -14.73 -45.30
C LYS A 2 -14.20 -15.61 -44.13
N LYS A 3 -12.96 -16.07 -44.25
CA LYS A 3 -12.29 -16.85 -43.21
C LYS A 3 -11.84 -15.90 -42.11
N ILE A 4 -12.37 -16.10 -40.89
CA ILE A 4 -11.93 -15.44 -39.70
C ILE A 4 -10.70 -16.20 -39.19
N LEU A 5 -9.56 -15.52 -39.18
CA LEU A 5 -8.29 -16.01 -38.68
C LEU A 5 -8.27 -15.80 -37.14
N ASN A 6 -8.52 -16.87 -36.39
CA ASN A 6 -8.36 -16.87 -34.94
C ASN A 6 -6.85 -16.82 -34.61
N LEU A 7 -6.38 -15.68 -34.15
CA LEU A 7 -5.04 -15.55 -33.59
C LEU A 7 -5.10 -16.06 -32.14
N GLY A 8 -4.74 -17.32 -31.95
CA GLY A 8 -4.52 -17.89 -30.62
C GLY A 8 -3.28 -17.28 -29.99
N ILE A 9 -3.47 -16.57 -28.88
CA ILE A 9 -2.37 -16.17 -28.00
C ILE A 9 -1.91 -17.44 -27.28
N ALA A 10 -0.81 -18.02 -27.75
CA ALA A 10 -0.11 -19.07 -27.04
C ALA A 10 0.58 -18.45 -25.82
N ALA A 11 0.00 -18.66 -24.64
CA ALA A 11 0.71 -18.44 -23.39
C ALA A 11 1.86 -19.46 -23.30
N VAL A 12 3.07 -19.03 -23.56
CA VAL A 12 4.27 -19.82 -23.34
C VAL A 12 4.47 -19.87 -21.83
N LEU A 13 3.98 -20.93 -21.20
CA LEU A 13 4.42 -21.38 -19.89
C LEU A 13 5.84 -21.91 -20.05
N ALA A 14 6.83 -21.06 -19.90
CA ALA A 14 8.20 -21.49 -19.69
C ALA A 14 8.28 -22.11 -18.31
N ALA A 15 8.10 -23.44 -18.25
CA ALA A 15 8.53 -24.23 -17.09
C ALA A 15 10.07 -24.23 -17.09
N GLY A 16 10.68 -23.17 -16.56
CA GLY A 16 12.09 -23.14 -16.23
C GLY A 16 12.34 -24.16 -15.11
N LEU A 17 13.27 -25.07 -15.35
CA LEU A 17 13.79 -26.02 -14.36
C LEU A 17 14.33 -25.21 -13.18
N ALA A 18 13.64 -25.24 -12.05
CA ALA A 18 14.01 -24.55 -10.83
C ALA A 18 15.35 -25.10 -10.33
N SER A 19 16.39 -24.32 -10.51
CA SER A 19 17.44 -24.25 -9.52
C SER A 19 16.80 -23.56 -8.32
N CYS A 20 16.52 -24.27 -7.23
CA CYS A 20 16.07 -23.66 -5.99
C CYS A 20 17.26 -22.90 -5.40
N SER A 21 17.50 -21.68 -5.85
CA SER A 21 18.27 -20.69 -5.12
C SER A 21 17.34 -20.09 -4.06
N ASP A 22 17.87 -19.73 -2.91
CA ASP A 22 17.05 -19.08 -1.86
C ASP A 22 16.44 -17.75 -2.33
N ASP A 23 17.01 -17.16 -3.37
CA ASP A 23 16.55 -15.93 -4.01
C ASP A 23 15.11 -16.03 -4.57
N ASP A 24 14.71 -17.18 -5.10
CA ASP A 24 13.36 -17.41 -5.61
C ASP A 24 12.30 -17.32 -4.50
N LYS A 25 12.69 -17.50 -3.25
CA LYS A 25 11.77 -17.52 -2.12
C LYS A 25 11.16 -16.15 -1.82
N ILE A 26 11.87 -15.04 -2.12
CA ILE A 26 11.35 -13.69 -1.87
C ILE A 26 10.22 -13.31 -2.84
N LEU A 27 10.18 -13.92 -4.02
CA LEU A 27 9.23 -13.58 -5.06
C LEU A 27 7.79 -13.79 -4.62
N GLY A 28 6.90 -12.91 -5.12
CA GLY A 28 5.48 -12.94 -4.85
C GLY A 28 5.03 -11.82 -3.93
N GLU A 29 3.87 -12.00 -3.32
CA GLU A 29 3.20 -10.97 -2.53
C GLU A 29 3.26 -11.28 -1.04
N TRP A 30 3.66 -10.27 -0.26
CA TRP A 30 3.86 -10.34 1.18
C TRP A 30 3.05 -9.28 1.90
N LEU A 31 2.25 -9.69 2.86
CA LEU A 31 1.36 -8.81 3.65
C LEU A 31 1.97 -8.56 5.02
N GLY A 32 2.15 -7.28 5.36
CA GLY A 32 2.58 -6.82 6.68
C GLY A 32 1.45 -6.70 7.68
N ALA A 33 1.78 -6.49 8.93
CA ALA A 33 0.81 -6.15 9.96
C ALA A 33 0.38 -4.67 9.86
N PRO A 34 -0.85 -4.33 10.28
CA PRO A 34 -1.27 -2.94 10.40
C PRO A 34 -0.35 -2.18 11.36
N THR A 35 0.14 -1.04 10.92
CA THR A 35 1.05 -0.17 11.67
C THR A 35 0.45 1.23 11.80
N ARG A 36 0.54 1.83 12.97
CA ARG A 36 0.11 3.22 13.18
C ARG A 36 1.17 4.18 12.67
N ILE A 37 0.71 5.19 11.93
CA ILE A 37 1.54 6.31 11.50
C ILE A 37 0.94 7.63 11.98
N ASN A 38 1.79 8.63 12.21
CA ASN A 38 1.34 9.95 12.65
C ASN A 38 1.30 10.91 11.43
N ILE A 39 0.11 11.17 10.91
CA ILE A 39 -0.11 12.15 9.84
C ILE A 39 -0.41 13.56 10.37
N GLY A 40 -0.24 13.77 11.67
CA GLY A 40 -0.49 15.02 12.38
C GLY A 40 -1.97 15.22 12.78
N GLY A 41 -2.20 16.12 13.75
CA GLY A 41 -3.53 16.38 14.31
C GLY A 41 -3.99 15.26 15.25
N THR A 42 -5.31 15.01 15.26
CA THR A 42 -5.98 14.02 16.12
C THR A 42 -6.25 12.69 15.40
N ALA A 43 -5.85 12.59 14.14
CA ALA A 43 -6.12 11.42 13.30
C ALA A 43 -5.39 10.16 13.80
N ASP A 44 -6.15 9.10 14.14
CA ASP A 44 -5.62 7.75 14.31
C ASP A 44 -5.53 7.11 12.92
N THR A 45 -4.31 6.93 12.45
CA THR A 45 -4.06 6.42 11.10
C THR A 45 -3.31 5.11 11.15
N GLN A 46 -3.88 4.10 10.51
CA GLN A 46 -3.26 2.79 10.33
C GLN A 46 -2.96 2.55 8.85
N VAL A 47 -1.81 1.94 8.59
CA VAL A 47 -1.41 1.49 7.26
C VAL A 47 -1.05 0.01 7.33
N THR A 48 -1.48 -0.72 6.30
CA THR A 48 -1.14 -2.15 6.16
C THR A 48 -0.35 -2.31 4.87
N PRO A 49 0.98 -2.51 4.95
CA PRO A 49 1.83 -2.63 3.77
C PRO A 49 1.69 -4.01 3.12
N ARG A 50 1.76 -4.03 1.81
CA ARG A 50 1.82 -5.21 0.96
C ARG A 50 2.94 -5.03 -0.03
N LEU A 51 3.94 -5.90 0.03
CA LEU A 51 5.11 -5.87 -0.83
C LEU A 51 4.96 -6.94 -1.91
N THR A 52 5.16 -6.58 -3.17
CA THR A 52 5.15 -7.53 -4.28
C THR A 52 6.50 -7.50 -4.97
N PHE A 53 7.21 -8.62 -4.96
CA PHE A 53 8.50 -8.82 -5.63
C PHE A 53 8.30 -9.60 -6.92
N VAL A 54 8.80 -9.06 -8.03
CA VAL A 54 8.72 -9.68 -9.36
C VAL A 54 10.13 -9.76 -9.93
N ALA A 55 10.55 -10.97 -10.31
CA ALA A 55 11.86 -11.21 -10.90
C ALA A 55 12.10 -10.37 -12.16
N GLY A 56 13.33 -9.90 -12.33
CA GLY A 56 13.85 -9.30 -13.55
C GLY A 56 14.37 -10.37 -14.52
N GLN A 57 15.66 -10.34 -14.79
CA GLN A 57 16.29 -11.38 -15.61
C GLN A 57 16.52 -12.67 -14.79
N ASP A 58 16.75 -12.52 -13.51
CA ASP A 58 16.82 -13.60 -12.53
C ASP A 58 16.10 -13.22 -11.24
N ALA A 59 16.09 -14.09 -10.24
CA ALA A 59 15.38 -13.85 -8.97
C ALA A 59 16.15 -12.95 -8.00
N SER A 60 17.45 -12.73 -8.22
CA SER A 60 18.27 -11.89 -7.34
C SER A 60 18.04 -10.40 -7.54
N GLU A 61 17.37 -10.00 -8.62
CA GLU A 61 17.00 -8.60 -8.89
C GLU A 61 15.66 -8.50 -9.61
N GLY A 62 15.02 -7.35 -9.51
CA GLY A 62 13.76 -7.14 -10.20
C GLY A 62 13.01 -5.90 -9.74
N SER A 63 11.70 -5.91 -9.91
CA SER A 63 10.83 -4.83 -9.46
C SER A 63 10.15 -5.16 -8.16
N VAL A 64 9.95 -4.13 -7.33
CA VAL A 64 9.14 -4.18 -6.13
C VAL A 64 8.03 -3.14 -6.20
N THR A 65 6.85 -3.50 -5.74
CA THR A 65 5.74 -2.58 -5.54
C THR A 65 5.28 -2.70 -4.09
N ILE A 66 5.17 -1.56 -3.42
CA ILE A 66 4.59 -1.50 -2.07
C ILE A 66 3.24 -0.81 -2.18
N VAL A 67 2.17 -1.54 -1.87
CA VAL A 67 0.82 -0.99 -1.71
C VAL A 67 0.52 -0.92 -0.23
N SER A 68 0.02 0.22 0.25
CA SER A 68 -0.38 0.40 1.65
C SER A 68 -1.87 0.69 1.70
N ASP A 69 -2.64 -0.22 2.29
CA ASP A 69 -4.03 0.06 2.63
C ASP A 69 -4.07 1.05 3.80
N ILE A 70 -4.90 2.09 3.69
CA ILE A 70 -4.97 3.20 4.63
C ILE A 70 -6.34 3.21 5.30
N ALA A 71 -6.36 3.28 6.63
CA ALA A 71 -7.54 3.51 7.42
C ALA A 71 -7.29 4.67 8.39
N ILE A 72 -8.17 5.68 8.38
CA ILE A 72 -8.07 6.87 9.23
C ILE A 72 -9.38 7.04 10.01
N LEU A 73 -9.25 7.23 11.30
CA LEU A 73 -10.32 7.72 12.17
C LEU A 73 -9.88 9.08 12.72
N ASP A 74 -10.68 10.11 12.51
CA ASP A 74 -10.39 11.46 13.02
C ASP A 74 -11.65 12.13 13.54
N VAL A 75 -11.48 13.17 14.34
CA VAL A 75 -12.56 14.01 14.86
C VAL A 75 -12.39 15.41 14.29
N ILE A 76 -13.36 15.83 13.52
CA ILE A 76 -13.41 17.21 13.00
C ILE A 76 -13.98 18.11 14.09
N PRO A 77 -13.24 19.15 14.53
CA PRO A 77 -13.72 20.06 15.56
C PRO A 77 -14.93 20.86 15.08
N SER A 78 -15.80 21.24 16.00
CA SER A 78 -16.92 22.13 15.71
C SER A 78 -16.44 23.51 15.18
N ASN A 79 -17.22 24.07 14.28
CA ASN A 79 -17.06 25.44 13.76
C ASN A 79 -18.46 26.05 13.54
N ASP A 80 -18.53 27.24 12.94
CA ASP A 80 -19.82 27.95 12.72
C ASP A 80 -20.85 27.16 11.90
N SER A 81 -20.40 26.16 11.13
CA SER A 81 -21.25 25.29 10.30
C SER A 81 -21.57 23.94 10.93
N LEU A 82 -21.07 23.65 12.15
CA LEU A 82 -21.19 22.36 12.82
C LEU A 82 -21.84 22.51 14.18
N VAL A 83 -22.81 21.64 14.48
CA VAL A 83 -23.47 21.58 15.78
C VAL A 83 -22.51 21.12 16.88
N SER A 84 -21.67 20.12 16.54
CA SER A 84 -20.71 19.53 17.47
C SER A 84 -19.53 18.96 16.70
N PRO A 85 -18.41 18.63 17.37
CA PRO A 85 -17.37 17.81 16.74
C PRO A 85 -17.98 16.51 16.21
N TYR A 86 -17.53 16.05 15.05
CA TYR A 86 -18.00 14.82 14.44
C TYR A 86 -16.86 13.90 14.02
N GLU A 87 -17.11 12.61 14.12
CA GLU A 87 -16.17 11.58 13.69
C GLU A 87 -16.26 11.35 12.20
N ILE A 88 -15.10 11.15 11.58
CA ILE A 88 -14.98 10.72 10.20
C ILE A 88 -14.18 9.43 10.12
N THR A 89 -14.58 8.55 9.23
CA THR A 89 -13.77 7.42 8.79
C THR A 89 -13.36 7.62 7.34
N VAL A 90 -12.11 7.36 7.05
CA VAL A 90 -11.52 7.52 5.72
C VAL A 90 -10.76 6.25 5.37
N ALA A 91 -11.02 5.68 4.20
CA ALA A 91 -10.24 4.58 3.66
C ALA A 91 -9.60 4.98 2.33
N GLY A 92 -8.43 4.44 2.07
CA GLY A 92 -7.69 4.72 0.85
C GLY A 92 -6.55 3.75 0.64
N ALA A 93 -5.74 4.01 -0.38
CA ALA A 93 -4.54 3.25 -0.65
C ALA A 93 -3.41 4.17 -1.12
N ALA A 94 -2.19 3.76 -0.84
CA ALA A 94 -0.99 4.35 -1.43
C ALA A 94 -0.22 3.27 -2.19
N GLU A 95 0.47 3.66 -3.26
CA GLU A 95 1.34 2.78 -4.04
C GLU A 95 2.66 3.50 -4.32
N ILE A 96 3.77 2.77 -4.15
CA ILE A 96 5.11 3.19 -4.56
C ILE A 96 5.78 2.02 -5.27
N LYS A 97 6.59 2.34 -6.28
CA LYS A 97 7.33 1.36 -7.08
C LYS A 97 8.83 1.55 -6.92
N GLY A 98 9.56 0.48 -7.16
CA GLY A 98 11.01 0.50 -7.12
C GLY A 98 11.60 -0.77 -7.70
N THR A 99 12.88 -0.94 -7.45
CA THR A 99 13.63 -2.14 -7.79
C THR A 99 14.18 -2.77 -6.52
N TYR A 100 14.46 -4.06 -6.58
CA TYR A 100 15.14 -4.75 -5.50
C TYR A 100 16.36 -5.50 -6.03
N ARG A 101 17.30 -5.77 -5.14
CA ARG A 101 18.45 -6.63 -5.38
C ARG A 101 18.80 -7.39 -4.09
N VAL A 102 18.90 -8.71 -4.20
CA VAL A 102 19.47 -9.57 -3.17
C VAL A 102 20.99 -9.41 -3.23
N VAL A 103 21.61 -9.04 -2.13
CA VAL A 103 23.07 -8.77 -2.07
C VAL A 103 23.80 -9.94 -1.47
N ASP A 104 23.25 -10.47 -0.38
CA ASP A 104 23.72 -11.65 0.33
C ASP A 104 22.54 -12.57 0.65
N ASP A 105 22.80 -13.75 1.21
CA ASP A 105 21.76 -14.74 1.51
C ASP A 105 20.64 -14.23 2.42
N ASP A 106 20.89 -13.14 3.17
CA ASP A 106 20.00 -12.56 4.17
C ASP A 106 19.81 -11.04 4.04
N GLU A 107 20.30 -10.42 2.94
CA GLU A 107 20.19 -8.98 2.73
C GLU A 107 19.53 -8.64 1.40
N VAL A 108 18.50 -7.77 1.44
CA VAL A 108 17.82 -7.25 0.25
C VAL A 108 17.84 -5.73 0.26
N LEU A 109 18.41 -5.14 -0.78
CA LEU A 109 18.36 -3.70 -1.03
C LEU A 109 17.16 -3.36 -1.91
N ILE A 110 16.46 -2.30 -1.56
CA ILE A 110 15.30 -1.79 -2.27
C ILE A 110 15.54 -0.32 -2.62
N ASP A 111 15.43 0.02 -3.90
CA ASP A 111 15.49 1.40 -4.40
C ASP A 111 14.08 1.85 -4.83
N LEU A 112 13.43 2.64 -3.97
CA LEU A 112 12.07 3.13 -4.18
C LEU A 112 12.09 4.46 -4.95
N ASP A 113 11.34 4.54 -6.05
CA ASP A 113 11.13 5.79 -6.78
C ASP A 113 10.07 6.66 -6.07
N ASN A 114 10.49 7.64 -5.31
CA ASN A 114 9.60 8.59 -4.63
C ASN A 114 8.66 9.34 -5.58
N ASN A 115 9.02 9.51 -6.85
CA ASN A 115 8.15 10.15 -7.83
C ASN A 115 6.99 9.25 -8.24
N SER A 116 7.11 7.94 -8.03
CA SER A 116 6.06 6.97 -8.28
C SER A 116 5.01 6.93 -7.17
N LEU A 117 5.27 7.55 -6.00
CA LEU A 117 4.33 7.52 -4.87
C LEU A 117 3.01 8.17 -5.24
N THR A 118 1.97 7.38 -5.25
CA THR A 118 0.58 7.82 -5.41
C THR A 118 -0.20 7.55 -4.12
N VAL A 119 -1.12 8.45 -3.77
CA VAL A 119 -2.09 8.25 -2.69
C VAL A 119 -3.46 8.54 -3.28
N ASN A 120 -4.40 7.62 -3.09
CA ASN A 120 -5.76 7.72 -3.58
C ASN A 120 -6.74 7.48 -2.43
N ILE A 121 -7.53 8.50 -2.13
CA ILE A 121 -8.63 8.45 -1.15
C ILE A 121 -9.91 8.84 -1.89
N PRO A 122 -10.70 7.88 -2.37
CA PRO A 122 -11.93 8.18 -3.09
C PRO A 122 -12.97 8.79 -2.14
N SER A 123 -13.73 9.80 -2.58
CA SER A 123 -14.77 10.45 -1.77
C SER A 123 -15.81 9.44 -1.26
N SER A 124 -16.07 8.39 -2.05
CA SER A 124 -16.98 7.29 -1.66
C SER A 124 -16.49 6.45 -0.46
N ALA A 125 -15.21 6.51 -0.14
CA ALA A 125 -14.61 5.81 1.02
C ALA A 125 -14.53 6.70 2.27
N ILE A 126 -15.21 7.84 2.26
CA ILE A 126 -15.33 8.75 3.40
C ILE A 126 -16.73 8.65 3.97
N SER A 127 -16.81 8.39 5.27
CA SER A 127 -18.08 8.30 6.01
C SER A 127 -18.08 9.23 7.22
N PHE A 128 -19.19 9.89 7.44
CA PHE A 128 -19.47 10.73 8.60
C PHE A 128 -21.00 10.84 8.85
N ASP A 129 -21.38 11.26 10.04
CA ASP A 129 -22.79 11.50 10.39
C ASP A 129 -23.23 12.89 9.92
N GLU A 130 -24.13 12.92 8.92
CA GLU A 130 -24.65 14.15 8.32
C GLU A 130 -25.55 14.94 9.30
N SER A 131 -26.06 14.32 10.36
CA SER A 131 -26.89 15.00 11.39
C SER A 131 -26.11 16.02 12.22
N GLN A 132 -24.78 15.98 12.15
CA GLN A 132 -23.89 16.90 12.88
C GLN A 132 -23.79 18.28 12.24
N PHE A 133 -24.37 18.49 11.05
CA PHE A 133 -24.39 19.82 10.40
C PHE A 133 -25.58 20.65 10.87
N THR A 134 -25.37 21.98 11.02
CA THR A 134 -26.43 22.91 11.44
C THR A 134 -27.55 23.05 10.43
N GLU A 135 -27.20 22.83 9.15
CA GLU A 135 -28.15 22.84 8.04
C GLU A 135 -28.12 21.48 7.34
N ARG A 136 -29.26 21.05 6.82
CA ARG A 136 -29.34 19.83 6.03
C ARG A 136 -28.60 20.04 4.71
N LEU A 137 -27.52 19.26 4.53
CA LEU A 137 -26.74 19.27 3.31
C LEU A 137 -27.51 18.60 2.15
N ILE A 138 -27.37 19.16 0.96
CA ILE A 138 -27.80 18.50 -0.28
C ILE A 138 -26.69 17.59 -0.80
N PRO A 139 -27.00 16.56 -1.63
CA PRO A 139 -26.02 15.58 -2.10
C PRO A 139 -24.74 16.20 -2.70
N GLU A 140 -24.86 17.28 -3.46
CA GLU A 140 -23.73 17.97 -4.07
C GLU A 140 -22.79 18.60 -3.03
N GLN A 141 -23.35 19.11 -1.95
CA GLN A 141 -22.57 19.67 -0.83
C GLN A 141 -21.84 18.56 -0.05
N ILE A 142 -22.51 17.41 0.15
CA ILE A 142 -21.92 16.24 0.79
C ILE A 142 -20.73 15.75 -0.02
N GLU A 143 -20.88 15.55 -1.32
CA GLU A 143 -19.79 15.12 -2.20
C GLU A 143 -18.66 16.16 -2.27
N GLY A 144 -18.98 17.44 -2.33
CA GLY A 144 -17.99 18.51 -2.26
C GLY A 144 -17.18 18.49 -0.96
N HIS A 145 -17.85 18.23 0.16
CA HIS A 145 -17.21 18.12 1.48
C HIS A 145 -16.30 16.88 1.56
N LYS A 146 -16.79 15.73 1.12
CA LYS A 146 -15.97 14.49 1.04
C LYS A 146 -14.74 14.69 0.16
N ALA A 147 -14.88 15.31 -1.01
CA ALA A 147 -13.76 15.59 -1.90
C ALA A 147 -12.73 16.55 -1.26
N GLN A 148 -13.16 17.48 -0.41
CA GLN A 148 -12.25 18.34 0.34
C GLN A 148 -11.48 17.56 1.41
N ILE A 149 -12.19 16.70 2.15
CA ILE A 149 -11.60 15.79 3.14
C ILE A 149 -10.57 14.89 2.45
N ALA A 150 -10.93 14.25 1.32
CA ALA A 150 -10.02 13.38 0.56
C ALA A 150 -8.69 14.07 0.25
N ARG A 151 -8.74 15.22 -0.42
CA ARG A 151 -7.54 16.00 -0.78
C ARG A 151 -6.66 16.36 0.41
N ARG A 152 -7.29 16.72 1.54
CA ARG A 152 -6.58 17.05 2.77
C ARG A 152 -5.79 15.86 3.31
N TYR A 153 -6.42 14.67 3.37
CA TYR A 153 -5.76 13.48 3.87
C TYR A 153 -4.77 12.88 2.88
N GLU A 154 -5.05 12.92 1.58
CA GLU A 154 -4.08 12.52 0.55
C GLU A 154 -2.75 13.27 0.69
N SER A 155 -2.81 14.58 0.87
CA SER A 155 -1.60 15.40 1.05
C SER A 155 -0.82 15.02 2.32
N ARG A 156 -1.53 14.84 3.46
CA ARG A 156 -0.91 14.51 4.76
C ARG A 156 -0.30 13.12 4.74
N VAL A 157 -1.06 12.15 4.22
CA VAL A 157 -0.62 10.75 4.09
C VAL A 157 0.59 10.66 3.15
N ARG A 158 0.54 11.31 1.98
CA ARG A 158 1.65 11.33 1.02
C ARG A 158 2.94 11.82 1.67
N HIS A 159 2.89 12.91 2.43
CA HIS A 159 4.06 13.46 3.10
C HIS A 159 4.65 12.46 4.11
N THR A 160 3.80 11.88 4.97
CA THR A 160 4.27 10.94 6.00
C THR A 160 4.75 9.62 5.39
N LEU A 161 3.99 9.03 4.46
CA LEU A 161 4.36 7.76 3.82
C LEU A 161 5.62 7.90 2.98
N GLY A 162 5.86 9.05 2.34
CA GLY A 162 7.10 9.29 1.61
C GLY A 162 8.34 9.13 2.48
N VAL A 163 8.24 9.44 3.78
CA VAL A 163 9.33 9.22 4.74
C VAL A 163 9.33 7.79 5.28
N GLU A 164 8.16 7.28 5.71
CA GLU A 164 8.06 5.96 6.33
C GLU A 164 8.43 4.82 5.38
N LEU A 165 8.05 4.92 4.09
CA LEU A 165 8.35 3.89 3.10
C LEU A 165 9.83 3.82 2.72
N MET A 166 10.58 4.92 2.87
CA MET A 166 12.04 4.90 2.63
C MET A 166 12.80 4.02 3.62
N ARG A 167 12.20 3.68 4.77
CA ARG A 167 12.77 2.70 5.71
C ARG A 167 12.91 1.31 5.11
N TYR A 168 12.05 0.97 4.13
CA TYR A 168 12.15 -0.29 3.40
C TYR A 168 13.31 -0.35 2.40
N SER A 169 14.19 0.65 2.38
CA SER A 169 15.35 0.67 1.47
C SER A 169 16.34 -0.49 1.68
N ARG A 170 16.31 -1.11 2.86
CA ARG A 170 17.12 -2.26 3.19
C ARG A 170 16.35 -3.19 4.13
N LEU A 171 16.35 -4.46 3.78
CA LEU A 171 15.87 -5.54 4.62
C LEU A 171 17.08 -6.37 5.03
N ASP A 172 17.37 -6.41 6.32
CA ASP A 172 18.46 -7.18 6.90
C ASP A 172 17.91 -8.46 7.58
N ASP A 173 18.77 -9.46 7.83
CA ASP A 173 18.41 -10.71 8.46
C ASP A 173 17.17 -11.40 7.86
N VAL A 174 17.04 -11.31 6.53
CA VAL A 174 15.90 -11.87 5.79
C VAL A 174 15.88 -13.39 5.91
N LYS A 175 14.79 -13.92 6.47
CA LYS A 175 14.56 -15.37 6.60
C LYS A 175 13.18 -15.69 6.08
N ILE A 176 13.11 -16.67 5.19
CA ILE A 176 11.85 -17.10 4.59
C ILE A 176 11.61 -18.58 4.92
N ASP A 177 10.57 -18.83 5.73
CA ASP A 177 10.09 -20.16 6.03
C ASP A 177 8.64 -20.29 5.54
N LYS A 178 8.45 -21.02 4.43
CA LYS A 178 7.15 -21.22 3.76
C LYS A 178 6.45 -19.89 3.45
N ASP A 179 5.43 -19.57 4.23
CA ASP A 179 4.56 -18.39 4.04
C ASP A 179 4.93 -17.24 4.99
N LEU A 180 6.06 -17.31 5.66
CA LEU A 180 6.55 -16.32 6.59
C LEU A 180 7.89 -15.76 6.11
N LEU A 181 7.97 -14.44 5.94
CA LEU A 181 9.20 -13.68 5.78
C LEU A 181 9.41 -12.87 7.05
N THR A 182 10.57 -13.02 7.66
CA THR A 182 11.04 -12.16 8.74
C THR A 182 12.26 -11.40 8.28
N CYS A 183 12.37 -10.15 8.66
CA CYS A 183 13.52 -9.31 8.37
C CYS A 183 13.64 -8.22 9.42
N GLU A 184 14.79 -7.55 9.44
CA GLU A 184 15.01 -6.36 10.24
C GLU A 184 15.00 -5.11 9.36
N ILE A 185 14.32 -4.06 9.80
CA ILE A 185 14.29 -2.73 9.17
C ILE A 185 14.60 -1.70 10.24
N GLU A 186 15.74 -1.01 10.15
CA GLU A 186 16.17 0.01 11.13
C GLU A 186 16.06 -0.50 12.59
N ASP A 187 16.71 -1.61 12.90
CA ASP A 187 16.73 -2.27 14.24
C ASP A 187 15.32 -2.73 14.73
N ARG A 188 14.38 -2.99 13.81
CA ARG A 188 13.04 -3.49 14.12
C ARG A 188 12.73 -4.78 13.40
N ASP A 189 12.36 -5.80 14.13
CA ASP A 189 11.85 -7.03 13.56
C ASP A 189 10.52 -6.81 12.83
N ILE A 190 10.49 -7.14 11.57
CA ILE A 190 9.30 -7.10 10.72
C ILE A 190 8.92 -8.50 10.30
N MET A 191 7.63 -8.75 10.30
CA MET A 191 7.07 -10.04 9.94
C MET A 191 6.03 -9.87 8.84
N LEU A 192 6.28 -10.50 7.69
CA LEU A 192 5.38 -10.47 6.54
C LEU A 192 4.87 -11.87 6.27
N ARG A 193 3.61 -11.99 5.86
CA ARG A 193 3.00 -13.26 5.48
C ARG A 193 2.73 -13.28 3.99
N ARG A 194 2.99 -14.41 3.34
CA ARG A 194 2.66 -14.60 1.93
C ARG A 194 1.15 -14.46 1.74
N ALA A 195 0.75 -13.58 0.83
CA ALA A 195 -0.66 -13.45 0.49
C ALA A 195 -1.14 -14.73 -0.19
N LYS A 196 -2.24 -15.29 0.30
CA LYS A 196 -2.87 -16.44 -0.35
C LYS A 196 -3.53 -15.95 -1.63
N LEU A 197 -3.16 -16.55 -2.76
CA LEU A 197 -3.91 -16.34 -4.01
C LEU A 197 -5.38 -16.66 -3.70
N ARG A 198 -6.26 -15.70 -3.95
CA ARG A 198 -7.71 -15.97 -3.92
C ARG A 198 -8.01 -16.81 -5.15
N GLU A 199 -8.36 -18.08 -4.92
CA GLU A 199 -8.91 -18.97 -5.93
C GLU A 199 -10.26 -18.44 -6.50
#